data_aff3d7afc91338c141c2ac26bc04fa2f
#
_entry.id   aff3d7afc91338c141c2ac26bc04fa2f
#
_cell.length_a   1.000
_cell.length_b   1.000
_cell.length_c   1.000
_cell.angle_alpha   90.00
_cell.angle_beta   90.00
_cell.angle_gamma   90.00
#
_symmetry.space_group_name_H-M   'P 1'
#
loop_
_entity.id
_entity.type
_entity.pdbx_description
1 polymer ?
#
loop_
_entity_poly.entity_id
_entity_poly.type
_entity_poly.pdbx_seq_one_letter_code
_entity_poly.pdbx_strand_id
1 'polypeptide(L)'
;VDFCQERRGEVIEYVANRYGQERVGQIATFARLGGKSVIKDVARTMGLPFQRINEMTRHIPAFHEGKPVTLTPTFKGPGVEVRDGCLVGDPKKVGEARRSWGLFEVSDKLVHLRDSDPVFRKAFTIATQLEGLYRQAGTHAGGVVIGKEPLYEYSPTFSGGEGSATQFNMDGVEKVGLVKFDFLGLKNLDIVSYAQELVNEEIMRANAGSEADRLRLISSFQHLKSASAEQSLPALDVDLLALDDPAVFRLISRGDTNGIFQLESDGMKSMLRELKPDCFEDIVAAVALYRPGPMDQIPDYVARKHGRLAIEYPHPALEDILKPTYGHMVYQEQVMQAAQILAGYSLGQADLLRRAMGKKKREVMEEERLRFADGAERIHNVKKNEADRIFDLIEKFAGYGFNKSHAAAYAKITYQTAYLKAFHPIAFYAAQVTVHGANTTTVAKYLREARDH
;
A
#
# COMPACT_ATOMS: atom_id res chain seq x y z
N VAL A 1 -12.59 2.44 0.19
CA VAL A 1 -13.14 1.50 1.18
C VAL A 1 -12.81 0.09 0.71
N ASP A 2 -12.28 -0.74 1.64
CA ASP A 2 -11.91 -2.13 1.33
C ASP A 2 -13.03 -3.07 1.79
N PHE A 3 -13.36 -4.01 0.92
CA PHE A 3 -14.33 -5.06 1.15
C PHE A 3 -13.67 -6.42 0.96
N CYS A 4 -14.27 -7.50 1.46
CA CYS A 4 -13.85 -8.83 1.07
C CYS A 4 -13.96 -8.97 -0.45
N GLN A 5 -12.98 -9.62 -1.06
CA GLN A 5 -12.89 -9.65 -2.52
C GLN A 5 -14.06 -10.43 -3.14
N GLU A 6 -14.47 -11.51 -2.49
CA GLU A 6 -15.52 -12.40 -3.00
C GLU A 6 -16.89 -11.69 -3.07
N ARG A 7 -17.24 -10.93 -2.03
CA ARG A 7 -18.56 -10.28 -1.93
C ARG A 7 -18.58 -8.81 -2.36
N ARG A 8 -17.46 -8.27 -2.85
CA ARG A 8 -17.39 -6.87 -3.33
C ARG A 8 -18.44 -6.54 -4.39
N GLY A 9 -18.74 -7.51 -5.27
CA GLY A 9 -19.75 -7.35 -6.32
C GLY A 9 -21.12 -7.03 -5.77
N GLU A 10 -21.53 -7.63 -4.64
CA GLU A 10 -22.81 -7.36 -3.97
C GLU A 10 -22.92 -5.90 -3.52
N VAL A 11 -21.81 -5.28 -3.08
CA VAL A 11 -21.79 -3.87 -2.67
C VAL A 11 -21.99 -2.96 -3.88
N ILE A 12 -21.36 -3.26 -5.01
CA ILE A 12 -21.51 -2.50 -6.25
C ILE A 12 -22.97 -2.60 -6.75
N GLU A 13 -23.54 -3.80 -6.70
CA GLU A 13 -24.95 -4.04 -7.06
C GLU A 13 -25.90 -3.29 -6.12
N TYR A 14 -25.65 -3.33 -4.81
CA TYR A 14 -26.44 -2.54 -3.84
C TYR A 14 -26.40 -1.05 -4.15
N VAL A 15 -25.22 -0.50 -4.47
CA VAL A 15 -25.08 0.92 -4.81
C VAL A 15 -25.82 1.24 -6.11
N ALA A 16 -25.72 0.39 -7.14
CA ALA A 16 -26.41 0.55 -8.40
C ALA A 16 -27.93 0.49 -8.21
N ASN A 17 -28.45 -0.41 -7.38
CA ASN A 17 -29.89 -0.50 -7.06
C ASN A 17 -30.36 0.70 -6.25
N ARG A 18 -29.52 1.24 -5.35
CA ARG A 18 -29.92 2.39 -4.50
C ARG A 18 -29.92 3.72 -5.22
N TYR A 19 -28.97 3.96 -6.13
CA TYR A 19 -28.80 5.26 -6.80
C TYR A 19 -29.28 5.27 -8.26
N GLY A 20 -29.54 4.11 -8.84
CA GLY A 20 -29.99 3.91 -10.22
C GLY A 20 -28.88 3.29 -11.09
N GLN A 21 -29.21 2.23 -11.83
CA GLN A 21 -28.30 1.47 -12.69
C GLN A 21 -27.62 2.35 -13.75
N GLU A 22 -28.32 3.37 -14.25
CA GLU A 22 -27.79 4.32 -15.23
C GLU A 22 -26.91 5.43 -14.64
N ARG A 23 -26.92 5.58 -13.29
CA ARG A 23 -26.19 6.63 -12.56
C ARG A 23 -24.91 6.08 -11.89
N VAL A 24 -24.75 4.78 -11.87
CA VAL A 24 -23.60 4.10 -11.26
C VAL A 24 -22.84 3.35 -12.33
N GLY A 25 -21.51 3.49 -12.34
CA GLY A 25 -20.67 2.76 -13.29
C GLY A 25 -19.21 2.73 -12.88
N GLN A 26 -18.46 1.85 -13.52
CA GLN A 26 -17.03 1.73 -13.31
C GLN A 26 -16.27 2.83 -14.05
N ILE A 27 -15.04 3.10 -13.64
CA ILE A 27 -14.14 4.05 -14.29
C ILE A 27 -13.31 3.30 -15.33
N ALA A 28 -13.15 3.88 -16.53
CA ALA A 28 -12.26 3.33 -17.55
C ALA A 28 -10.78 3.43 -17.14
N THR A 29 -10.04 2.40 -17.52
CA THR A 29 -8.58 2.43 -17.55
C THR A 29 -8.09 2.18 -18.98
N PHE A 30 -6.98 2.82 -19.34
CA PHE A 30 -6.39 2.65 -20.67
C PHE A 30 -5.00 2.08 -20.49
N ALA A 31 -4.88 0.79 -20.78
CA ALA A 31 -3.59 0.11 -20.75
C ALA A 31 -2.67 0.67 -21.86
N ARG A 32 -1.43 1.00 -21.50
CA ARG A 32 -0.40 1.43 -22.44
C ARG A 32 0.59 0.30 -22.69
N LEU A 33 1.15 0.28 -23.88
CA LEU A 33 2.24 -0.62 -24.23
C LEU A 33 3.50 -0.18 -23.45
N GLY A 34 3.88 -0.95 -22.43
CA GLY A 34 5.09 -0.70 -21.65
C GLY A 34 6.29 -1.50 -22.17
N GLY A 35 7.50 -1.06 -21.89
CA GLY A 35 8.75 -1.53 -22.49
C GLY A 35 8.88 -3.05 -22.61
N LYS A 36 8.79 -3.78 -21.50
CA LYS A 36 8.89 -5.26 -21.53
C LYS A 36 7.75 -5.94 -22.28
N SER A 37 6.53 -5.43 -22.15
CA SER A 37 5.34 -6.03 -22.80
C SER A 37 5.33 -5.77 -24.29
N VAL A 38 5.70 -4.57 -24.73
CA VAL A 38 5.70 -4.23 -26.16
C VAL A 38 6.76 -5.04 -26.93
N ILE A 39 7.95 -5.29 -26.36
CA ILE A 39 8.94 -6.18 -26.98
C ILE A 39 8.36 -7.59 -27.13
N LYS A 40 7.67 -8.11 -26.10
CA LYS A 40 7.03 -9.44 -26.17
C LYS A 40 5.97 -9.51 -27.26
N ASP A 41 5.13 -8.47 -27.36
CA ASP A 41 4.06 -8.43 -28.37
C ASP A 41 4.63 -8.34 -29.78
N VAL A 42 5.63 -7.46 -30.00
CA VAL A 42 6.33 -7.35 -31.30
C VAL A 42 7.03 -8.66 -31.67
N ALA A 43 7.78 -9.26 -30.73
CA ALA A 43 8.49 -10.52 -30.99
C ALA A 43 7.52 -11.67 -31.30
N ARG A 44 6.37 -11.71 -30.66
CA ARG A 44 5.31 -12.70 -30.96
C ARG A 44 4.72 -12.48 -32.34
N THR A 45 4.45 -11.24 -32.72
CA THR A 45 3.97 -10.87 -34.07
C THR A 45 5.00 -11.20 -35.16
N MET A 46 6.29 -11.13 -34.80
CA MET A 46 7.37 -11.57 -35.70
C MET A 46 7.50 -13.09 -35.80
N GLY A 47 6.65 -13.89 -35.14
CA GLY A 47 6.65 -15.33 -35.16
C GLY A 47 7.72 -16.00 -34.29
N LEU A 48 8.31 -15.30 -33.33
CA LEU A 48 9.33 -15.86 -32.45
C LEU A 48 8.74 -16.85 -31.44
N PRO A 49 9.44 -17.99 -31.18
CA PRO A 49 9.03 -18.94 -30.14
C PRO A 49 9.01 -18.28 -28.74
N PHE A 50 8.08 -18.73 -27.89
CA PHE A 50 7.90 -18.22 -26.54
C PHE A 50 9.19 -18.24 -25.67
N GLN A 51 9.96 -19.32 -25.79
CA GLN A 51 11.24 -19.47 -25.12
C GLN A 51 12.21 -18.33 -25.50
N ARG A 52 12.34 -18.07 -26.81
CA ARG A 52 13.19 -17.00 -27.32
C ARG A 52 12.74 -15.61 -26.83
N ILE A 53 11.43 -15.36 -26.84
CA ILE A 53 10.85 -14.12 -26.33
C ILE A 53 11.20 -13.91 -24.84
N ASN A 54 11.11 -14.98 -24.04
CA ASN A 54 11.47 -14.90 -22.63
C ASN A 54 12.96 -14.67 -22.41
N GLU A 55 13.84 -15.30 -23.17
CA GLU A 55 15.29 -15.06 -23.15
C GLU A 55 15.61 -13.58 -23.43
N MET A 56 14.99 -13.01 -24.45
CA MET A 56 15.16 -11.60 -24.83
C MET A 56 14.68 -10.62 -23.73
N THR A 57 13.65 -11.00 -22.98
CA THR A 57 12.96 -10.07 -22.06
C THR A 57 13.22 -10.33 -20.58
N ARG A 58 13.84 -11.45 -20.20
CA ARG A 58 14.08 -11.80 -18.78
C ARG A 58 14.95 -10.79 -18.02
N HIS A 59 15.86 -10.12 -18.73
CA HIS A 59 16.79 -9.15 -18.16
C HIS A 59 16.25 -7.73 -18.13
N ILE A 60 15.00 -7.49 -18.53
CA ILE A 60 14.34 -6.19 -18.50
C ILE A 60 13.68 -6.01 -17.13
N PRO A 61 14.23 -5.16 -16.24
CA PRO A 61 13.59 -4.86 -14.97
C PRO A 61 12.42 -3.88 -15.19
N ALA A 62 11.46 -3.89 -14.27
CA ALA A 62 10.37 -2.90 -14.29
C ALA A 62 10.82 -1.53 -13.76
N PHE A 63 11.72 -1.56 -12.76
CA PHE A 63 12.26 -0.37 -12.10
C PHE A 63 13.77 -0.48 -11.91
N HIS A 64 14.43 0.66 -11.92
CA HIS A 64 15.84 0.81 -11.56
C HIS A 64 15.98 2.09 -10.73
N GLU A 65 16.62 2.00 -9.56
CA GLU A 65 16.78 3.13 -8.61
C GLU A 65 15.47 3.89 -8.34
N GLY A 66 14.37 3.16 -8.14
CA GLY A 66 13.06 3.75 -7.84
C GLY A 66 12.35 4.42 -9.02
N LYS A 67 12.92 4.42 -10.22
CA LYS A 67 12.30 4.97 -11.44
C LYS A 67 11.96 3.86 -12.43
N PRO A 68 10.89 4.02 -13.23
CA PRO A 68 10.50 3.01 -14.23
C PRO A 68 11.60 2.85 -15.30
N VAL A 69 11.68 1.64 -15.86
CA VAL A 69 12.52 1.35 -17.02
C VAL A 69 11.64 1.33 -18.27
N THR A 70 12.01 2.16 -19.24
CA THR A 70 11.36 2.30 -20.56
C THR A 70 12.35 1.88 -21.66
N LEU A 71 11.89 1.63 -22.86
CA LEU A 71 12.79 1.30 -23.99
C LEU A 71 13.76 2.43 -24.27
N THR A 72 13.23 3.64 -24.31
CA THR A 72 14.00 4.88 -24.42
C THR A 72 13.82 5.71 -23.14
N PRO A 73 14.90 6.27 -22.56
CA PRO A 73 14.76 7.06 -21.34
C PRO A 73 13.93 8.30 -21.57
N THR A 74 13.11 8.68 -20.58
CA THR A 74 12.33 9.91 -20.60
C THR A 74 12.91 10.94 -19.64
N PHE A 75 12.79 12.23 -20.00
CA PHE A 75 13.35 13.33 -19.22
C PHE A 75 12.49 14.59 -19.33
N LYS A 76 12.75 15.55 -18.45
CA LYS A 76 12.10 16.87 -18.46
C LYS A 76 13.12 17.95 -18.15
N GLY A 77 13.19 18.96 -19.04
CA GLY A 77 14.09 20.10 -18.89
C GLY A 77 15.11 20.23 -20.04
N PRO A 78 15.75 21.37 -20.20
CA PRO A 78 16.73 21.62 -21.26
C PRO A 78 18.11 21.03 -20.92
N GLY A 79 18.93 20.84 -21.96
CA GLY A 79 20.35 20.46 -21.82
C GLY A 79 20.60 18.97 -21.59
N VAL A 80 19.63 18.14 -21.92
CA VAL A 80 19.71 16.67 -21.90
C VAL A 80 19.15 16.15 -23.22
N GLU A 81 19.77 15.12 -23.77
CA GLU A 81 19.33 14.45 -25.01
C GLU A 81 19.42 12.93 -24.88
N VAL A 82 18.81 12.20 -25.82
CA VAL A 82 18.94 10.75 -25.91
C VAL A 82 19.87 10.41 -27.09
N ARG A 83 20.93 9.65 -26.80
CA ARG A 83 21.79 9.02 -27.81
C ARG A 83 21.90 7.52 -27.54
N ASP A 84 21.74 6.72 -28.59
CA ASP A 84 21.84 5.25 -28.52
C ASP A 84 20.99 4.60 -27.41
N GLY A 85 19.84 5.21 -27.09
CA GLY A 85 18.93 4.74 -26.04
C GLY A 85 19.35 5.10 -24.61
N CYS A 86 20.31 5.99 -24.45
CA CYS A 86 20.81 6.48 -23.15
C CYS A 86 20.65 8.01 -23.03
N LEU A 87 20.43 8.50 -21.80
CA LEU A 87 20.45 9.94 -21.53
C LEU A 87 21.90 10.46 -21.46
N VAL A 88 22.18 11.52 -22.21
CA VAL A 88 23.47 12.20 -22.25
C VAL A 88 23.34 13.68 -21.94
N GLY A 89 24.37 14.22 -21.26
CA GLY A 89 24.41 15.62 -20.83
C GLY A 89 25.26 15.78 -19.59
N ASP A 90 25.20 16.93 -18.94
CA ASP A 90 25.83 17.16 -17.65
C ASP A 90 25.24 16.20 -16.61
N PRO A 91 26.07 15.43 -15.85
CA PRO A 91 25.57 14.37 -14.95
C PRO A 91 24.54 14.85 -13.91
N LYS A 92 24.71 16.06 -13.37
CA LYS A 92 23.77 16.65 -12.40
C LYS A 92 22.43 16.97 -13.08
N LYS A 93 22.47 17.60 -14.25
CA LYS A 93 21.27 17.92 -15.05
C LYS A 93 20.55 16.66 -15.51
N VAL A 94 21.28 15.62 -15.94
CA VAL A 94 20.71 14.31 -16.29
C VAL A 94 19.98 13.68 -15.09
N GLY A 95 20.59 13.69 -13.90
CA GLY A 95 19.98 13.15 -12.67
C GLY A 95 18.67 13.86 -12.30
N GLU A 96 18.64 15.19 -12.35
CA GLU A 96 17.46 16.01 -12.04
C GLU A 96 16.35 15.90 -13.12
N ALA A 97 16.75 15.84 -14.40
CA ALA A 97 15.83 15.78 -15.53
C ALA A 97 15.20 14.38 -15.72
N ARG A 98 15.88 13.31 -15.34
CA ARG A 98 15.49 11.92 -15.61
C ARG A 98 14.11 11.59 -15.04
N ARG A 99 13.23 11.02 -15.85
CA ARG A 99 11.90 10.50 -15.48
C ARG A 99 11.84 8.97 -15.52
N SER A 100 12.56 8.36 -16.46
CA SER A 100 12.74 6.91 -16.55
C SER A 100 14.16 6.56 -16.96
N TRP A 101 14.58 5.33 -16.70
CA TRP A 101 15.81 4.75 -17.21
C TRP A 101 15.57 4.16 -18.60
N GLY A 102 16.51 4.34 -19.51
CA GLY A 102 16.51 3.63 -20.78
C GLY A 102 16.93 2.17 -20.59
N LEU A 103 16.42 1.29 -21.44
CA LEU A 103 16.70 -0.14 -21.36
C LEU A 103 18.21 -0.46 -21.37
N PHE A 104 18.97 0.26 -22.18
CA PHE A 104 20.41 0.04 -22.35
C PHE A 104 21.27 0.73 -21.29
N GLU A 105 20.68 1.61 -20.47
CA GLU A 105 21.36 2.20 -19.32
C GLU A 105 21.41 1.27 -18.10
N VAL A 106 20.56 0.23 -18.04
CA VAL A 106 20.36 -0.61 -16.86
C VAL A 106 20.95 -2.02 -17.00
N SER A 107 21.41 -2.42 -18.19
CA SER A 107 21.89 -3.79 -18.38
C SER A 107 22.83 -3.93 -19.59
N ASP A 108 24.10 -4.24 -19.32
CA ASP A 108 25.11 -4.55 -20.35
C ASP A 108 24.72 -5.79 -21.18
N LYS A 109 23.98 -6.75 -20.58
CA LYS A 109 23.47 -7.92 -21.30
C LYS A 109 22.50 -7.52 -22.39
N LEU A 110 21.68 -6.50 -22.17
CA LEU A 110 20.74 -5.99 -23.17
C LEU A 110 21.46 -5.19 -24.25
N VAL A 111 22.52 -4.47 -23.90
CA VAL A 111 23.42 -3.81 -24.88
C VAL A 111 24.06 -4.88 -25.78
N HIS A 112 24.65 -5.91 -25.19
CA HIS A 112 25.23 -7.01 -25.94
C HIS A 112 24.21 -7.72 -26.86
N LEU A 113 22.99 -7.94 -26.35
CA LEU A 113 21.91 -8.55 -27.12
C LEU A 113 21.48 -7.66 -28.31
N ARG A 114 21.40 -6.33 -28.11
CA ARG A 114 21.14 -5.37 -29.19
C ARG A 114 22.20 -5.48 -30.30
N ASP A 115 23.46 -5.59 -29.91
CA ASP A 115 24.58 -5.49 -30.84
C ASP A 115 24.83 -6.83 -31.56
N SER A 116 24.58 -7.95 -30.91
CA SER A 116 24.83 -9.30 -31.43
C SER A 116 23.62 -9.98 -32.07
N ASP A 117 22.39 -9.60 -31.73
CA ASP A 117 21.16 -10.27 -32.22
C ASP A 117 20.35 -9.33 -33.15
N PRO A 118 20.42 -9.53 -34.49
CA PRO A 118 19.66 -8.71 -35.43
C PRO A 118 18.14 -8.79 -35.25
N VAL A 119 17.63 -9.92 -34.72
CA VAL A 119 16.19 -10.13 -34.49
C VAL A 119 15.75 -9.32 -33.30
N PHE A 120 16.54 -9.32 -32.21
CA PHE A 120 16.29 -8.47 -31.06
C PHE A 120 16.33 -6.98 -31.44
N ARG A 121 17.34 -6.56 -32.21
CA ARG A 121 17.49 -5.18 -32.70
C ARG A 121 16.26 -4.74 -33.48
N LYS A 122 15.77 -5.58 -34.41
CA LYS A 122 14.56 -5.30 -35.18
C LYS A 122 13.34 -5.19 -34.30
N ALA A 123 13.14 -6.14 -33.38
CA ALA A 123 12.04 -6.11 -32.43
C ALA A 123 12.08 -4.85 -31.54
N PHE A 124 13.27 -4.49 -31.06
CA PHE A 124 13.46 -3.28 -30.25
C PHE A 124 13.12 -2.00 -31.04
N THR A 125 13.61 -1.88 -32.29
CA THR A 125 13.34 -0.69 -33.13
C THR A 125 11.83 -0.52 -33.38
N ILE A 126 11.11 -1.60 -33.63
CA ILE A 126 9.65 -1.52 -33.79
C ILE A 126 8.97 -1.19 -32.43
N ALA A 127 9.42 -1.85 -31.38
CA ALA A 127 8.85 -1.66 -30.05
C ALA A 127 8.99 -0.21 -29.53
N THR A 128 10.10 0.48 -29.82
CA THR A 128 10.30 1.88 -29.43
C THR A 128 9.31 2.84 -30.07
N GLN A 129 8.79 2.51 -31.27
CA GLN A 129 7.76 3.33 -31.93
C GLN A 129 6.36 3.09 -31.35
N LEU A 130 6.15 1.93 -30.69
CA LEU A 130 4.87 1.52 -30.13
C LEU A 130 4.76 1.78 -28.64
N GLU A 131 5.89 1.95 -27.94
CA GLU A 131 5.89 2.17 -26.48
C GLU A 131 5.08 3.43 -26.13
N GLY A 132 4.24 3.30 -25.10
CA GLY A 132 3.38 4.39 -24.63
C GLY A 132 2.05 4.55 -25.38
N LEU A 133 1.87 3.93 -26.54
CA LEU A 133 0.57 3.92 -27.23
C LEU A 133 -0.47 3.15 -26.41
N TYR A 134 -1.74 3.55 -26.53
CA TYR A 134 -2.83 2.82 -25.92
C TYR A 134 -3.05 1.46 -26.60
N ARG A 135 -3.20 0.43 -25.78
CA ARG A 135 -3.43 -0.95 -26.25
C ARG A 135 -4.89 -1.33 -26.22
N GLN A 136 -5.51 -1.14 -25.08
CA GLN A 136 -6.90 -1.52 -24.85
C GLN A 136 -7.52 -0.67 -23.72
N ALA A 137 -8.84 -0.54 -23.77
CA ALA A 137 -9.63 -0.07 -22.65
C ALA A 137 -9.93 -1.26 -21.71
N GLY A 138 -9.99 -0.97 -20.44
CA GLY A 138 -10.43 -1.87 -19.38
C GLY A 138 -11.20 -1.08 -18.33
N THR A 139 -11.59 -1.72 -17.25
CA THR A 139 -12.21 -1.08 -16.10
C THR A 139 -11.26 -0.98 -14.93
N HIS A 140 -11.38 0.06 -14.11
CA HIS A 140 -10.62 0.21 -12.89
C HIS A 140 -11.05 -0.86 -11.87
N ALA A 141 -10.08 -1.49 -11.22
CA ALA A 141 -10.34 -2.64 -10.33
C ALA A 141 -11.29 -2.34 -9.15
N GLY A 142 -11.39 -1.08 -8.72
CA GLY A 142 -12.23 -0.68 -7.59
C GLY A 142 -12.94 0.65 -7.78
N GLY A 143 -12.61 1.41 -8.85
CA GLY A 143 -13.13 2.75 -9.08
C GLY A 143 -14.58 2.73 -9.59
N VAL A 144 -15.48 3.32 -8.82
CA VAL A 144 -16.92 3.46 -9.14
C VAL A 144 -17.27 4.94 -9.10
N VAL A 145 -18.08 5.41 -10.04
CA VAL A 145 -18.66 6.76 -10.03
C VAL A 145 -20.15 6.69 -9.80
N ILE A 146 -20.67 7.72 -9.11
CA ILE A 146 -22.09 7.91 -8.88
C ILE A 146 -22.47 9.30 -9.38
N GLY A 147 -23.35 9.38 -10.39
CA GLY A 147 -23.86 10.62 -10.94
C GLY A 147 -25.17 11.06 -10.28
N LYS A 148 -25.43 12.35 -10.24
CA LYS A 148 -26.77 12.90 -9.92
C LYS A 148 -27.74 12.61 -11.04
N GLU A 149 -27.27 12.70 -12.28
CA GLU A 149 -27.98 12.37 -13.51
C GLU A 149 -27.39 11.09 -14.12
N PRO A 150 -28.02 10.47 -15.13
CA PRO A 150 -27.46 9.32 -15.84
C PRO A 150 -26.04 9.58 -16.32
N LEU A 151 -25.16 8.57 -16.27
CA LEU A 151 -23.72 8.74 -16.57
C LEU A 151 -23.45 9.24 -17.99
N TYR A 152 -24.33 8.95 -18.95
CA TYR A 152 -24.18 9.42 -20.33
C TYR A 152 -24.32 10.95 -20.47
N GLU A 153 -24.87 11.65 -19.48
CA GLU A 153 -24.89 13.12 -19.42
C GLU A 153 -23.52 13.72 -19.08
N TYR A 154 -22.63 12.92 -18.46
CA TYR A 154 -21.28 13.36 -18.07
C TYR A 154 -20.19 12.82 -18.98
N SER A 155 -20.34 11.59 -19.46
CA SER A 155 -19.33 10.86 -20.23
C SER A 155 -20.00 9.83 -21.13
N PRO A 156 -19.51 9.63 -22.36
CA PRO A 156 -19.86 8.43 -23.10
C PRO A 156 -19.56 7.19 -22.24
N THR A 157 -20.36 6.16 -22.40
CA THR A 157 -20.21 4.90 -21.66
C THR A 157 -19.94 3.74 -22.62
N PHE A 158 -19.43 2.64 -22.09
CA PHE A 158 -19.31 1.36 -22.78
C PHE A 158 -19.66 0.21 -21.82
N SER A 159 -19.94 -0.97 -22.35
CA SER A 159 -20.20 -2.15 -21.56
C SER A 159 -18.89 -2.62 -20.91
N GLY A 160 -18.80 -2.52 -19.59
CA GLY A 160 -17.69 -3.05 -18.77
C GLY A 160 -17.99 -4.48 -18.32
N GLY A 161 -17.02 -5.11 -17.63
CA GLY A 161 -17.15 -6.49 -17.14
C GLY A 161 -18.28 -6.68 -16.10
N GLU A 162 -18.54 -5.66 -15.27
CA GLU A 162 -19.55 -5.67 -14.19
C GLU A 162 -20.61 -4.56 -14.40
N GLY A 163 -20.98 -4.26 -15.65
CA GLY A 163 -22.00 -3.24 -15.97
C GLY A 163 -21.50 -2.12 -16.87
N SER A 164 -22.02 -0.90 -16.68
CA SER A 164 -21.63 0.28 -17.45
C SER A 164 -20.30 0.85 -16.95
N ALA A 165 -19.45 1.29 -17.88
CA ALA A 165 -18.22 2.01 -17.56
C ALA A 165 -18.12 3.33 -18.32
N THR A 166 -17.55 4.36 -17.70
CA THR A 166 -17.28 5.65 -18.36
C THR A 166 -16.19 5.50 -19.42
N GLN A 167 -16.22 6.29 -20.49
CA GLN A 167 -15.11 6.38 -21.44
C GLN A 167 -14.02 7.37 -21.00
N PHE A 168 -14.22 8.06 -19.89
CA PHE A 168 -13.19 8.87 -19.25
C PHE A 168 -12.46 8.08 -18.17
N ASN A 169 -11.13 8.30 -18.08
CA ASN A 169 -10.30 7.79 -17.01
C ASN A 169 -10.54 8.56 -15.69
N MET A 170 -9.83 8.17 -14.65
CA MET A 170 -9.94 8.74 -13.30
C MET A 170 -9.82 10.27 -13.24
N ASP A 171 -8.91 10.85 -14.03
CA ASP A 171 -8.74 12.32 -14.09
C ASP A 171 -9.86 13.00 -14.90
N GLY A 172 -10.36 12.32 -15.93
CA GLY A 172 -11.46 12.82 -16.77
C GLY A 172 -12.76 12.87 -16.01
N VAL A 173 -13.11 11.84 -15.24
CA VAL A 173 -14.37 11.80 -14.48
C VAL A 173 -14.43 12.88 -13.39
N GLU A 174 -13.29 13.19 -12.73
CA GLU A 174 -13.22 14.32 -11.79
C GLU A 174 -13.46 15.68 -12.48
N LYS A 175 -12.88 15.88 -13.67
CA LYS A 175 -13.01 17.15 -14.41
C LYS A 175 -14.43 17.43 -14.86
N VAL A 176 -15.23 16.41 -15.12
CA VAL A 176 -16.67 16.58 -15.45
C VAL A 176 -17.57 16.61 -14.22
N GLY A 177 -17.00 16.61 -13.01
CA GLY A 177 -17.72 16.78 -11.75
C GLY A 177 -18.32 15.51 -11.15
N LEU A 178 -17.93 14.32 -11.63
CA LEU A 178 -18.32 13.07 -11.02
C LEU A 178 -17.48 12.80 -9.75
N VAL A 179 -18.14 12.27 -8.72
CA VAL A 179 -17.47 11.80 -7.51
C VAL A 179 -17.06 10.35 -7.71
N LYS A 180 -15.78 10.06 -7.50
CA LYS A 180 -15.26 8.70 -7.58
C LYS A 180 -15.15 8.07 -6.19
N PHE A 181 -15.49 6.80 -6.11
CA PHE A 181 -15.36 5.95 -4.94
C PHE A 181 -14.46 4.77 -5.29
N ASP A 182 -13.58 4.40 -4.38
CA ASP A 182 -12.79 3.18 -4.52
C ASP A 182 -13.41 2.07 -3.65
N PHE A 183 -13.97 1.05 -4.31
CA PHE A 183 -14.47 -0.18 -3.69
C PHE A 183 -13.48 -1.29 -3.99
N LEU A 184 -12.46 -1.41 -3.14
CA LEU A 184 -11.35 -2.33 -3.36
C LEU A 184 -11.67 -3.70 -2.76
N GLY A 185 -11.30 -4.77 -3.47
CA GLY A 185 -11.35 -6.13 -2.96
C GLY A 185 -10.05 -6.48 -2.23
N LEU A 186 -10.15 -6.88 -0.97
CA LEU A 186 -9.01 -7.27 -0.14
C LEU A 186 -9.13 -8.75 0.26
N LYS A 187 -8.31 -9.62 -0.35
CA LYS A 187 -8.28 -11.07 -0.09
C LYS A 187 -8.09 -11.44 1.38
N ASN A 188 -7.38 -10.61 2.13
CA ASN A 188 -7.16 -10.89 3.54
C ASN A 188 -8.43 -10.81 4.38
N LEU A 189 -9.44 -10.06 3.94
CA LEU A 189 -10.76 -10.07 4.57
C LEU A 189 -11.50 -11.39 4.32
N ASP A 190 -11.35 -11.98 3.11
CA ASP A 190 -11.88 -13.32 2.84
C ASP A 190 -11.18 -14.37 3.71
N ILE A 191 -9.84 -14.28 3.86
CA ILE A 191 -9.06 -15.20 4.71
C ILE A 191 -9.52 -15.12 6.16
N VAL A 192 -9.72 -13.91 6.69
CA VAL A 192 -10.20 -13.71 8.06
C VAL A 192 -11.60 -14.30 8.24
N SER A 193 -12.51 -14.04 7.30
CA SER A 193 -13.89 -14.58 7.34
C SER A 193 -13.89 -16.12 7.31
N TYR A 194 -13.22 -16.73 6.33
CA TYR A 194 -13.16 -18.19 6.24
C TYR A 194 -12.50 -18.86 7.45
N ALA A 195 -11.41 -18.29 7.95
CA ALA A 195 -10.76 -18.83 9.13
C ALA A 195 -11.68 -18.75 10.36
N GLN A 196 -12.37 -17.62 10.56
CA GLN A 196 -13.36 -17.47 11.63
C GLN A 196 -14.53 -18.43 11.48
N GLU A 197 -15.04 -18.63 10.28
CA GLU A 197 -16.11 -19.59 9.99
C GLU A 197 -15.71 -21.02 10.36
N LEU A 198 -14.50 -21.46 9.96
CA LEU A 198 -14.00 -22.79 10.30
C LEU A 198 -13.86 -23.00 11.81
N VAL A 199 -13.37 -21.99 12.54
CA VAL A 199 -13.30 -22.02 14.01
C VAL A 199 -14.69 -22.12 14.61
N ASN A 200 -15.64 -21.35 14.11
CA ASN A 200 -17.01 -21.31 14.62
C ASN A 200 -17.79 -22.60 14.30
N GLU A 201 -17.52 -23.24 13.17
CA GLU A 201 -18.06 -24.59 12.90
C GLU A 201 -17.59 -25.62 13.92
N GLU A 202 -16.32 -25.58 14.35
CA GLU A 202 -15.78 -26.47 15.35
C GLU A 202 -16.45 -26.20 16.70
N ILE A 203 -16.68 -24.95 17.10
CA ILE A 203 -17.42 -24.56 18.30
C ILE A 203 -18.86 -25.04 18.24
N MET A 204 -19.55 -24.89 17.12
CA MET A 204 -20.93 -25.38 16.96
C MET A 204 -21.03 -26.89 17.12
N ARG A 205 -20.07 -27.65 16.54
CA ARG A 205 -20.02 -29.12 16.70
C ARG A 205 -19.83 -29.52 18.18
N ALA A 206 -18.94 -28.82 18.90
CA ALA A 206 -18.73 -29.08 20.33
C ALA A 206 -19.95 -28.71 21.17
N ASN A 207 -20.65 -27.62 20.82
CA ASN A 207 -21.90 -27.24 21.51
C ASN A 207 -23.05 -28.23 21.29
N ALA A 208 -23.10 -28.88 20.12
CA ALA A 208 -24.04 -29.94 19.82
C ALA A 208 -23.63 -31.30 20.43
N GLY A 209 -22.36 -31.43 20.83
CA GLY A 209 -21.78 -32.64 21.42
C GLY A 209 -21.87 -32.70 22.94
N SER A 210 -20.92 -33.42 23.55
CA SER A 210 -20.82 -33.61 24.98
C SER A 210 -20.10 -32.43 25.69
N GLU A 211 -20.21 -32.43 27.03
CA GLU A 211 -19.41 -31.53 27.87
C GLU A 211 -17.90 -31.76 27.67
N ALA A 212 -17.50 -33.01 27.44
CA ALA A 212 -16.11 -33.35 27.16
C ALA A 212 -15.59 -32.69 25.85
N ASP A 213 -16.45 -32.59 24.82
CA ASP A 213 -16.10 -31.91 23.56
C ASP A 213 -15.90 -30.41 23.80
N ARG A 214 -16.75 -29.78 24.62
CA ARG A 214 -16.59 -28.37 25.00
C ARG A 214 -15.34 -28.14 25.85
N LEU A 215 -15.04 -29.02 26.81
CA LEU A 215 -13.81 -28.95 27.62
C LEU A 215 -12.55 -29.04 26.75
N ARG A 216 -12.57 -29.91 25.73
CA ARG A 216 -11.47 -30.02 24.78
C ARG A 216 -11.21 -28.69 24.09
N LEU A 217 -12.24 -28.01 23.59
CA LEU A 217 -12.08 -26.70 22.91
C LEU A 217 -11.64 -25.59 23.87
N ILE A 218 -12.18 -25.54 25.09
CA ILE A 218 -11.75 -24.61 26.16
C ILE A 218 -10.24 -24.74 26.41
N SER A 219 -9.73 -25.97 26.45
CA SER A 219 -8.28 -26.18 26.63
C SER A 219 -7.44 -25.76 25.44
N SER A 220 -7.98 -25.80 24.22
CA SER A 220 -7.27 -25.59 22.99
C SER A 220 -7.37 -24.14 22.48
N PHE A 221 -8.52 -23.48 22.67
CA PHE A 221 -8.81 -22.16 22.09
C PHE A 221 -8.64 -21.04 23.11
N GLN A 222 -7.76 -20.08 22.80
CA GLN A 222 -7.40 -18.98 23.70
C GLN A 222 -8.60 -18.15 24.13
N HIS A 223 -9.51 -17.79 23.20
CA HIS A 223 -10.69 -16.98 23.50
C HIS A 223 -11.75 -17.69 24.35
N LEU A 224 -11.67 -19.00 24.49
CA LEU A 224 -12.59 -19.83 25.30
C LEU A 224 -12.08 -20.10 26.72
N LYS A 225 -10.86 -19.69 27.09
CA LYS A 225 -10.26 -20.08 28.40
C LYS A 225 -11.04 -19.62 29.63
N SER A 226 -11.86 -18.59 29.49
CA SER A 226 -12.76 -18.12 30.55
C SER A 226 -14.19 -18.70 30.46
N ALA A 227 -14.47 -19.49 29.44
CA ALA A 227 -15.81 -20.10 29.25
C ALA A 227 -16.04 -21.29 30.14
N SER A 228 -17.31 -21.56 30.47
CA SER A 228 -17.74 -22.78 31.21
C SER A 228 -18.20 -23.86 30.22
N ALA A 229 -17.77 -25.07 30.41
CA ALA A 229 -18.24 -26.23 29.63
C ALA A 229 -19.69 -26.64 29.90
N GLU A 230 -20.26 -26.17 31.01
CA GLU A 230 -21.68 -26.38 31.36
C GLU A 230 -22.61 -25.54 30.48
N GLN A 231 -22.07 -24.51 29.83
CA GLN A 231 -22.80 -23.61 28.95
C GLN A 231 -22.36 -23.77 27.49
N SER A 232 -23.18 -23.24 26.58
CA SER A 232 -22.80 -23.12 25.17
C SER A 232 -21.60 -22.19 25.01
N LEU A 233 -20.56 -22.65 24.29
CA LEU A 233 -19.35 -21.87 24.05
C LEU A 233 -19.66 -20.71 23.10
N PRO A 234 -19.14 -19.51 23.40
CA PRO A 234 -19.30 -18.34 22.50
C PRO A 234 -18.53 -18.53 21.19
N ALA A 235 -19.10 -18.04 20.10
CA ALA A 235 -18.42 -17.98 18.84
C ALA A 235 -17.23 -17.01 18.89
N LEU A 236 -16.21 -17.27 18.09
CA LEU A 236 -15.12 -16.32 17.84
C LEU A 236 -15.67 -15.16 17.01
N ASP A 237 -15.47 -13.94 17.50
CA ASP A 237 -15.62 -12.72 16.73
C ASP A 237 -14.28 -11.98 16.74
N VAL A 238 -13.59 -12.00 15.60
CA VAL A 238 -12.27 -11.36 15.45
C VAL A 238 -12.33 -9.83 15.54
N ASP A 239 -13.52 -9.25 15.41
CA ASP A 239 -13.69 -7.80 15.55
C ASP A 239 -13.73 -7.35 17.01
N LEU A 240 -14.01 -8.26 17.92
CA LEU A 240 -14.05 -8.04 19.36
C LEU A 240 -12.75 -8.46 20.08
N LEU A 241 -11.72 -8.88 19.35
CA LEU A 241 -10.44 -9.26 19.96
C LEU A 241 -9.80 -8.06 20.69
N ALA A 242 -9.32 -8.32 21.89
CA ALA A 242 -8.37 -7.43 22.54
C ALA A 242 -7.05 -7.40 21.72
N LEU A 243 -6.53 -6.18 21.48
CA LEU A 243 -5.37 -6.00 20.60
C LEU A 243 -4.05 -5.98 21.38
N ASP A 244 -3.93 -6.82 22.42
CA ASP A 244 -2.86 -6.79 23.41
C ASP A 244 -2.28 -8.17 23.77
N ASP A 245 -2.67 -9.24 23.06
CA ASP A 245 -2.20 -10.59 23.39
C ASP A 245 -0.69 -10.77 23.13
N PRO A 246 0.11 -11.09 24.16
CA PRO A 246 1.56 -11.22 24.04
C PRO A 246 2.01 -12.34 23.08
N ALA A 247 1.20 -13.38 22.84
CA ALA A 247 1.56 -14.46 21.93
C ALA A 247 1.53 -13.98 20.47
N VAL A 248 0.59 -13.08 20.13
CA VAL A 248 0.51 -12.44 18.82
C VAL A 248 1.76 -11.58 18.58
N PHE A 249 2.15 -10.75 19.56
CA PHE A 249 3.35 -9.93 19.44
C PHE A 249 4.63 -10.77 19.38
N ARG A 250 4.72 -11.87 20.13
CA ARG A 250 5.86 -12.80 20.02
C ARG A 250 5.97 -13.42 18.64
N LEU A 251 4.86 -13.80 18.01
CA LEU A 251 4.83 -14.33 16.65
C LEU A 251 5.36 -13.30 15.65
N ILE A 252 4.84 -12.07 15.72
CA ILE A 252 5.26 -10.95 14.85
C ILE A 252 6.74 -10.61 15.06
N SER A 253 7.19 -10.52 16.32
CA SER A 253 8.57 -10.15 16.68
C SER A 253 9.62 -11.18 16.22
N ARG A 254 9.25 -12.45 16.07
CA ARG A 254 10.12 -13.48 15.47
C ARG A 254 10.22 -13.38 13.96
N GLY A 255 9.36 -12.56 13.33
CA GLY A 255 9.24 -12.45 11.87
C GLY A 255 8.59 -13.70 11.23
N ASP A 256 7.84 -14.47 12.01
CA ASP A 256 7.04 -15.59 11.52
C ASP A 256 5.71 -15.08 10.97
N THR A 257 5.82 -14.30 9.87
CA THR A 257 4.73 -13.46 9.38
C THR A 257 4.26 -13.82 7.96
N ASN A 258 4.56 -15.02 7.49
CA ASN A 258 3.95 -15.51 6.24
C ASN A 258 2.43 -15.60 6.38
N GLY A 259 1.69 -15.09 5.41
CA GLY A 259 0.22 -15.03 5.43
C GLY A 259 -0.36 -13.94 6.34
N ILE A 260 0.46 -13.26 7.15
CA ILE A 260 0.01 -12.15 7.96
C ILE A 260 -0.04 -10.89 7.12
N PHE A 261 -1.19 -10.25 7.07
CA PHE A 261 -1.43 -9.07 6.24
C PHE A 261 -0.35 -8.01 6.40
N GLN A 262 0.19 -7.54 5.28
CA GLN A 262 1.25 -6.52 5.15
C GLN A 262 2.62 -6.84 5.80
N LEU A 263 2.79 -7.97 6.48
CA LEU A 263 4.05 -8.28 7.18
C LEU A 263 4.90 -9.37 6.49
N GLU A 264 4.57 -9.78 5.27
CA GLU A 264 5.17 -10.96 4.63
C GLU A 264 6.55 -10.75 3.98
N SER A 265 6.91 -9.52 3.58
CA SER A 265 8.17 -9.28 2.86
C SER A 265 9.39 -9.51 3.74
N ASP A 266 10.49 -10.00 3.15
CA ASP A 266 11.72 -10.30 3.89
C ASP A 266 12.29 -9.09 4.62
N GLY A 267 12.24 -7.91 3.99
CA GLY A 267 12.67 -6.67 4.64
C GLY A 267 11.77 -6.27 5.81
N MET A 268 10.44 -6.44 5.69
CA MET A 268 9.52 -6.23 6.81
C MET A 268 9.80 -7.19 7.97
N LYS A 269 10.01 -8.48 7.68
CA LYS A 269 10.40 -9.48 8.69
C LYS A 269 11.68 -9.12 9.41
N SER A 270 12.68 -8.61 8.68
CA SER A 270 13.94 -8.14 9.26
C SER A 270 13.71 -6.96 10.21
N MET A 271 12.92 -5.97 9.76
CA MET A 271 12.55 -4.82 10.59
C MET A 271 11.80 -5.25 11.86
N LEU A 272 10.84 -6.17 11.76
CA LEU A 272 10.06 -6.64 12.91
C LEU A 272 10.90 -7.35 13.97
N ARG A 273 11.93 -8.10 13.57
CA ARG A 273 12.89 -8.74 14.50
C ARG A 273 13.72 -7.71 15.29
N GLU A 274 13.97 -6.54 14.69
CA GLU A 274 14.68 -5.44 15.36
C GLU A 274 13.72 -4.57 16.19
N LEU A 275 12.55 -4.26 15.65
CA LEU A 275 11.52 -3.45 16.31
C LEU A 275 10.93 -4.15 17.53
N LYS A 276 10.75 -5.48 17.45
CA LYS A 276 10.12 -6.31 18.49
C LYS A 276 8.81 -5.69 18.98
N PRO A 277 7.78 -5.63 18.14
CA PRO A 277 6.48 -5.07 18.53
C PRO A 277 5.96 -5.74 19.81
N ASP A 278 5.49 -4.95 20.76
CA ASP A 278 4.91 -5.37 22.04
C ASP A 278 3.56 -4.71 22.34
N CYS A 279 3.13 -3.80 21.49
CA CYS A 279 1.82 -3.15 21.54
C CYS A 279 1.25 -2.92 20.13
N PHE A 280 -0.06 -2.63 20.06
CA PHE A 280 -0.76 -2.42 18.79
C PHE A 280 -0.20 -1.22 18.02
N GLU A 281 0.19 -0.15 18.71
CA GLU A 281 0.77 1.07 18.12
C GLU A 281 2.06 0.78 17.34
N ASP A 282 2.84 -0.20 17.76
CA ASP A 282 4.05 -0.62 17.02
C ASP A 282 3.71 -1.24 15.66
N ILE A 283 2.61 -2.00 15.59
CA ILE A 283 2.13 -2.55 14.30
C ILE A 283 1.67 -1.39 13.41
N VAL A 284 0.92 -0.43 13.96
CA VAL A 284 0.48 0.77 13.23
C VAL A 284 1.68 1.56 12.69
N ALA A 285 2.72 1.74 13.52
CA ALA A 285 3.93 2.43 13.12
C ALA A 285 4.73 1.63 12.08
N ALA A 286 4.84 0.30 12.21
CA ALA A 286 5.53 -0.57 11.26
C ALA A 286 4.91 -0.45 9.86
N VAL A 287 3.59 -0.50 9.76
CA VAL A 287 2.84 -0.34 8.50
C VAL A 287 3.06 1.06 7.90
N ALA A 288 3.15 2.09 8.73
CA ALA A 288 3.36 3.46 8.27
C ALA A 288 4.81 3.74 7.83
N LEU A 289 5.80 3.16 8.50
CA LEU A 289 7.23 3.43 8.27
C LEU A 289 7.83 2.58 7.15
N TYR A 290 7.37 1.32 6.96
CA TYR A 290 7.98 0.41 6.00
C TYR A 290 7.55 0.70 4.57
N ARG A 291 8.07 1.79 3.99
CA ARG A 291 7.83 2.21 2.61
C ARG A 291 8.92 3.19 2.16
N PRO A 292 9.17 3.33 0.84
CA PRO A 292 10.18 4.25 0.33
C PRO A 292 10.01 5.67 0.88
N GLY A 293 11.08 6.24 1.40
CA GLY A 293 11.13 7.54 2.06
C GLY A 293 11.21 7.42 3.60
N PRO A 294 10.16 7.01 4.32
CA PRO A 294 10.22 6.87 5.79
C PRO A 294 11.14 5.76 6.29
N MET A 295 11.47 4.75 5.47
CA MET A 295 12.33 3.63 5.87
C MET A 295 13.67 4.06 6.45
N ASP A 296 14.23 5.19 6.03
CA ASP A 296 15.51 5.71 6.53
C ASP A 296 15.46 6.08 8.02
N GLN A 297 14.26 6.26 8.59
CA GLN A 297 14.05 6.59 10.01
C GLN A 297 13.92 5.35 10.90
N ILE A 298 13.75 4.17 10.32
CA ILE A 298 13.51 2.94 11.08
C ILE A 298 14.63 2.63 12.07
N PRO A 299 15.93 2.75 11.73
CA PRO A 299 17.01 2.50 12.69
C PRO A 299 16.94 3.38 13.94
N ASP A 300 16.70 4.68 13.77
CA ASP A 300 16.56 5.63 14.88
C ASP A 300 15.29 5.36 15.69
N TYR A 301 14.18 5.09 15.03
CA TYR A 301 12.91 4.74 15.68
C TYR A 301 13.08 3.51 16.58
N VAL A 302 13.70 2.45 16.06
CA VAL A 302 14.00 1.22 16.80
C VAL A 302 14.97 1.50 17.96
N ALA A 303 16.01 2.31 17.74
CA ALA A 303 16.99 2.64 18.78
C ALA A 303 16.34 3.42 19.94
N ARG A 304 15.43 4.37 19.64
CA ARG A 304 14.68 5.14 20.65
C ARG A 304 13.66 4.28 21.39
N LYS A 305 12.92 3.42 20.69
CA LYS A 305 12.00 2.46 21.32
C LYS A 305 12.69 1.61 22.37
N HIS A 306 13.91 1.13 22.08
CA HIS A 306 14.67 0.28 22.98
C HIS A 306 15.59 1.03 23.95
N GLY A 307 15.47 2.35 24.05
CA GLY A 307 16.28 3.17 24.96
C GLY A 307 17.77 3.23 24.60
N ARG A 308 18.17 2.82 23.41
CA ARG A 308 19.55 2.90 22.91
C ARG A 308 19.93 4.30 22.44
N LEU A 309 18.93 5.10 22.09
CA LEU A 309 19.05 6.50 21.72
C LEU A 309 18.04 7.32 22.54
N ALA A 310 18.44 8.50 23.01
CA ALA A 310 17.54 9.40 23.74
C ALA A 310 16.39 9.87 22.83
N ILE A 311 15.19 9.97 23.41
CA ILE A 311 14.05 10.57 22.71
C ILE A 311 14.21 12.07 22.73
N GLU A 312 14.27 12.69 21.58
CA GLU A 312 14.32 14.14 21.41
C GLU A 312 13.04 14.63 20.73
N TYR A 313 12.52 15.75 21.26
CA TYR A 313 11.36 16.42 20.69
C TYR A 313 11.80 17.73 20.04
N PRO A 314 11.30 18.08 18.85
CA PRO A 314 11.64 19.35 18.17
C PRO A 314 11.30 20.59 19.03
N HIS A 315 10.28 20.47 19.87
CA HIS A 315 9.90 21.47 20.86
C HIS A 315 9.16 20.77 22.02
N PRO A 316 9.31 21.19 23.28
CA PRO A 316 8.66 20.55 24.43
C PRO A 316 7.14 20.44 24.31
N ALA A 317 6.46 21.44 23.72
CA ALA A 317 5.01 21.40 23.50
C ALA A 317 4.55 20.28 22.55
N LEU A 318 5.46 19.63 21.83
CA LEU A 318 5.15 18.51 20.93
C LEU A 318 5.34 17.13 21.60
N GLU A 319 5.78 17.09 22.85
CA GLU A 319 6.04 15.82 23.55
C GLU A 319 4.83 14.90 23.53
N ASP A 320 3.66 15.39 23.93
CA ASP A 320 2.44 14.56 24.03
C ASP A 320 2.04 13.91 22.71
N ILE A 321 2.17 14.63 21.60
CA ILE A 321 1.80 14.12 20.28
C ILE A 321 2.86 13.22 19.65
N LEU A 322 4.14 13.36 20.03
CA LEU A 322 5.25 12.60 19.48
C LEU A 322 5.74 11.46 20.40
N LYS A 323 5.35 11.46 21.66
CA LYS A 323 5.71 10.40 22.62
C LYS A 323 5.32 8.99 22.15
N PRO A 324 4.11 8.76 21.57
CA PRO A 324 3.73 7.45 21.05
C PRO A 324 4.59 6.96 19.87
N THR A 325 5.33 7.86 19.24
CA THR A 325 6.22 7.58 18.11
C THR A 325 7.69 7.89 18.41
N TYR A 326 8.06 7.87 19.68
CA TYR A 326 9.44 8.05 20.18
C TYR A 326 10.12 9.33 19.65
N GLY A 327 9.36 10.43 19.53
CA GLY A 327 9.84 11.72 19.02
C GLY A 327 9.86 11.84 17.49
N HIS A 328 9.43 10.83 16.75
CA HIS A 328 9.33 10.87 15.30
C HIS A 328 7.96 11.38 14.83
N MET A 329 7.96 12.18 13.77
CA MET A 329 6.74 12.46 13.02
C MET A 329 6.53 11.34 12.00
N VAL A 330 5.50 10.53 12.21
CA VAL A 330 5.15 9.39 11.36
C VAL A 330 3.84 9.65 10.62
N TYR A 331 2.90 10.31 11.29
CA TYR A 331 1.55 10.47 10.82
C TYR A 331 1.25 11.88 10.33
N GLN A 332 0.37 11.98 9.32
CA GLN A 332 -0.14 13.26 8.82
C GLN A 332 -0.85 14.06 9.91
N GLU A 333 -1.53 13.38 10.81
CA GLU A 333 -2.19 13.95 11.96
C GLU A 333 -1.21 14.64 12.90
N GLN A 334 -0.02 14.08 13.13
CA GLN A 334 1.02 14.72 13.94
C GLN A 334 1.56 16.00 13.28
N VAL A 335 1.67 16.02 11.96
CA VAL A 335 2.05 17.23 11.19
C VAL A 335 1.02 18.34 11.40
N MET A 336 -0.27 18.01 11.28
CA MET A 336 -1.35 18.98 11.48
C MET A 336 -1.41 19.47 12.93
N GLN A 337 -1.30 18.57 13.91
CA GLN A 337 -1.29 18.89 15.32
C GLN A 337 -0.09 19.75 15.71
N ALA A 338 1.10 19.48 15.14
CA ALA A 338 2.27 20.31 15.38
C ALA A 338 2.05 21.76 14.93
N ALA A 339 1.45 21.98 13.76
CA ALA A 339 1.10 23.31 13.27
C ALA A 339 0.04 24.00 14.17
N GLN A 340 -0.95 23.25 14.66
CA GLN A 340 -1.96 23.77 15.58
C GLN A 340 -1.34 24.19 16.93
N ILE A 341 -0.56 23.30 17.53
CA ILE A 341 0.03 23.51 18.86
C ILE A 341 1.03 24.64 18.81
N LEU A 342 1.99 24.60 17.90
CA LEU A 342 3.08 25.56 17.87
C LEU A 342 2.68 26.91 17.31
N ALA A 343 1.90 26.95 16.25
CA ALA A 343 1.65 28.18 15.49
C ALA A 343 0.17 28.62 15.47
N GLY A 344 -0.71 27.91 16.21
CA GLY A 344 -2.11 28.30 16.37
C GLY A 344 -2.97 28.14 15.10
N TYR A 345 -2.61 27.22 14.23
CA TYR A 345 -3.43 26.91 13.06
C TYR A 345 -4.78 26.31 13.47
N SER A 346 -5.85 26.68 12.78
CA SER A 346 -7.08 25.89 12.85
C SER A 346 -6.88 24.54 12.15
N LEU A 347 -7.74 23.56 12.42
CA LEU A 347 -7.66 22.24 11.79
C LEU A 347 -7.70 22.34 10.26
N GLY A 348 -8.59 23.19 9.71
CA GLY A 348 -8.68 23.40 8.26
C GLY A 348 -7.41 24.02 7.67
N GLN A 349 -6.81 24.99 8.36
CA GLN A 349 -5.54 25.60 7.94
C GLN A 349 -4.38 24.59 7.98
N ALA A 350 -4.32 23.76 9.02
CA ALA A 350 -3.30 22.71 9.14
C ALA A 350 -3.43 21.66 8.03
N ASP A 351 -4.65 21.30 7.61
CA ASP A 351 -4.86 20.40 6.49
C ASP A 351 -4.45 21.04 5.15
N LEU A 352 -4.74 22.31 4.94
CA LEU A 352 -4.28 23.05 3.77
C LEU A 352 -2.74 23.10 3.71
N LEU A 353 -2.09 23.39 4.83
CA LEU A 353 -0.63 23.36 4.96
C LEU A 353 -0.08 21.99 4.59
N ARG A 354 -0.60 20.90 5.18
CA ARG A 354 -0.21 19.53 4.87
C ARG A 354 -0.33 19.19 3.38
N ARG A 355 -1.44 19.61 2.74
CA ARG A 355 -1.66 19.40 1.30
C ARG A 355 -0.68 20.21 0.43
N ALA A 356 -0.37 21.44 0.83
CA ALA A 356 0.60 22.29 0.11
C ALA A 356 2.01 21.67 0.17
N MET A 357 2.44 21.21 1.34
CA MET A 357 3.69 20.49 1.55
C MET A 357 3.79 19.23 0.70
N GLY A 358 2.73 18.40 0.68
CA GLY A 358 2.68 17.20 -0.15
C GLY A 358 2.77 17.46 -1.65
N LYS A 359 2.24 18.59 -2.12
CA LYS A 359 2.29 19.03 -3.54
C LYS A 359 3.54 19.84 -3.89
N LYS A 360 4.39 20.16 -2.91
CA LYS A 360 5.64 20.95 -3.05
C LYS A 360 5.43 22.28 -3.81
N LYS A 361 4.36 23.00 -3.46
CA LYS A 361 4.05 24.32 -4.04
C LYS A 361 4.89 25.39 -3.36
N ARG A 362 6.00 25.79 -4.00
CA ARG A 362 7.04 26.65 -3.42
C ARG A 362 6.52 28.01 -2.92
N GLU A 363 5.72 28.69 -3.71
CA GLU A 363 5.16 30.02 -3.34
C GLU A 363 4.31 29.96 -2.07
N VAL A 364 3.42 28.95 -1.99
CA VAL A 364 2.58 28.72 -0.81
C VAL A 364 3.43 28.36 0.40
N MET A 365 4.52 27.61 0.21
CA MET A 365 5.41 27.21 1.30
C MET A 365 6.16 28.36 1.93
N GLU A 366 6.57 29.37 1.13
CA GLU A 366 7.25 30.56 1.64
C GLU A 366 6.31 31.42 2.51
N GLU A 367 5.05 31.58 2.10
CA GLU A 367 4.02 32.29 2.87
C GLU A 367 3.69 31.57 4.19
N GLU A 368 3.50 30.24 4.10
CA GLU A 368 3.16 29.43 5.28
C GLU A 368 4.31 29.34 6.29
N ARG A 369 5.57 29.39 5.84
CA ARG A 369 6.74 29.45 6.71
C ARG A 369 6.74 30.74 7.57
N LEU A 370 6.49 31.88 6.95
CA LEU A 370 6.38 33.14 7.69
C LEU A 370 5.24 33.10 8.71
N ARG A 371 4.08 32.64 8.28
CA ARG A 371 2.90 32.50 9.15
C ARG A 371 3.16 31.56 10.32
N PHE A 372 3.85 30.43 10.08
CA PHE A 372 4.21 29.49 11.13
C PHE A 372 5.17 30.12 12.15
N ALA A 373 6.20 30.83 11.66
CA ALA A 373 7.17 31.50 12.53
C ALA A 373 6.51 32.58 13.41
N ASP A 374 5.65 33.43 12.83
CA ASP A 374 4.91 34.47 13.57
C ASP A 374 3.96 33.86 14.63
N GLY A 375 3.30 32.74 14.27
CA GLY A 375 2.44 32.02 15.20
C GLY A 375 3.22 31.39 16.36
N ALA A 376 4.36 30.76 16.08
CA ALA A 376 5.21 30.11 17.07
C ALA A 376 5.87 31.10 18.02
N GLU A 377 6.27 32.26 17.53
CA GLU A 377 6.77 33.36 18.37
C GLU A 377 5.69 33.87 19.32
N ARG A 378 4.49 34.12 18.79
CA ARG A 378 3.37 34.66 19.56
C ARG A 378 2.88 33.71 20.67
N ILE A 379 2.84 32.40 20.41
CA ILE A 379 2.25 31.41 21.33
C ILE A 379 3.27 30.85 22.30
N HIS A 380 4.46 30.55 21.84
CA HIS A 380 5.50 29.84 22.60
C HIS A 380 6.80 30.65 22.76
N ASN A 381 6.85 31.90 22.27
CA ASN A 381 8.07 32.73 22.27
C ASN A 381 9.26 32.01 21.55
N VAL A 382 8.96 31.22 20.51
CA VAL A 382 9.96 30.51 19.72
C VAL A 382 10.63 31.49 18.77
N LYS A 383 11.97 31.58 18.83
CA LYS A 383 12.72 32.46 17.92
C LYS A 383 12.58 32.00 16.47
N LYS A 384 12.60 32.96 15.54
CA LYS A 384 12.44 32.68 14.10
C LYS A 384 13.35 31.55 13.57
N ASN A 385 14.63 31.55 13.95
CA ASN A 385 15.57 30.52 13.49
C ASN A 385 15.20 29.11 13.99
N GLU A 386 14.60 29.00 15.16
CA GLU A 386 14.12 27.75 15.74
C GLU A 386 12.81 27.34 15.06
N ALA A 387 11.89 28.27 14.87
CA ALA A 387 10.65 28.06 14.14
C ALA A 387 10.91 27.58 12.69
N ASP A 388 11.89 28.18 11.99
CA ASP A 388 12.30 27.74 10.65
C ASP A 388 12.83 26.32 10.65
N ARG A 389 13.65 25.92 11.62
CA ARG A 389 14.15 24.53 11.76
C ARG A 389 13.00 23.55 11.99
N ILE A 390 12.05 23.90 12.85
CA ILE A 390 10.88 23.05 13.11
C ILE A 390 10.01 22.94 11.87
N PHE A 391 9.83 24.05 11.14
CA PHE A 391 9.09 24.06 9.88
C PHE A 391 9.75 23.16 8.82
N ASP A 392 11.08 23.20 8.70
CA ASP A 392 11.84 22.31 7.79
C ASP A 392 11.64 20.83 8.14
N LEU A 393 11.59 20.49 9.44
CA LEU A 393 11.26 19.14 9.89
C LEU A 393 9.84 18.75 9.49
N ILE A 394 8.86 19.62 9.76
CA ILE A 394 7.46 19.41 9.39
C ILE A 394 7.32 19.24 7.88
N GLU A 395 7.96 20.09 7.07
CA GLU A 395 7.95 20.04 5.60
C GLU A 395 8.54 18.72 5.08
N LYS A 396 9.68 18.30 5.63
CA LYS A 396 10.30 17.03 5.28
C LYS A 396 9.36 15.85 5.53
N PHE A 397 8.68 15.82 6.69
CA PHE A 397 7.78 14.73 7.08
C PHE A 397 6.41 14.82 6.42
N ALA A 398 5.88 16.00 6.14
CA ALA A 398 4.59 16.16 5.47
C ALA A 398 4.54 15.51 4.08
N GLY A 399 5.70 15.46 3.37
CA GLY A 399 5.82 14.76 2.10
C GLY A 399 5.76 13.23 2.21
N TYR A 400 5.97 12.69 3.42
CA TYR A 400 6.04 11.25 3.70
C TYR A 400 5.05 10.80 4.79
N GLY A 401 4.37 11.71 5.48
CA GLY A 401 3.41 11.40 6.54
C GLY A 401 2.33 10.42 6.07
N PHE A 402 2.03 9.42 6.90
CA PHE A 402 0.98 8.44 6.63
C PHE A 402 -0.31 8.80 7.36
N ASN A 403 -1.46 8.50 6.79
CA ASN A 403 -2.72 8.66 7.50
C ASN A 403 -2.81 7.63 8.63
N LYS A 404 -2.92 8.11 9.89
CA LYS A 404 -2.94 7.25 11.07
C LYS A 404 -4.17 6.34 11.11
N SER A 405 -5.33 6.88 10.72
CA SER A 405 -6.59 6.10 10.69
C SER A 405 -6.50 4.94 9.70
N HIS A 406 -5.92 5.18 8.51
CA HIS A 406 -5.67 4.11 7.54
C HIS A 406 -4.68 3.08 8.10
N ALA A 407 -3.55 3.52 8.68
CA ALA A 407 -2.57 2.61 9.28
C ALA A 407 -3.18 1.76 10.40
N ALA A 408 -4.02 2.35 11.27
CA ALA A 408 -4.69 1.64 12.36
C ALA A 408 -5.70 0.60 11.84
N ALA A 409 -6.51 0.96 10.82
CA ALA A 409 -7.46 0.04 10.21
C ALA A 409 -6.75 -1.18 9.60
N TYR A 410 -5.63 -0.95 8.91
CA TYR A 410 -4.81 -2.04 8.34
C TYR A 410 -4.06 -2.84 9.40
N ALA A 411 -3.56 -2.19 10.45
CA ALA A 411 -2.94 -2.87 11.58
C ALA A 411 -3.93 -3.78 12.32
N LYS A 412 -5.24 -3.43 12.35
CA LYS A 412 -6.28 -4.32 12.89
C LYS A 412 -6.37 -5.62 12.10
N ILE A 413 -6.42 -5.56 10.78
CA ILE A 413 -6.43 -6.76 9.91
C ILE A 413 -5.12 -7.54 10.08
N THR A 414 -3.98 -6.85 10.20
CA THR A 414 -2.69 -7.47 10.51
C THR A 414 -2.77 -8.27 11.82
N TYR A 415 -3.29 -7.65 12.87
CA TYR A 415 -3.45 -8.31 14.16
C TYR A 415 -4.42 -9.50 14.11
N GLN A 416 -5.56 -9.37 13.44
CA GLN A 416 -6.54 -10.44 13.25
C GLN A 416 -5.92 -11.65 12.53
N THR A 417 -5.19 -11.42 11.44
CA THR A 417 -4.49 -12.50 10.73
C THR A 417 -3.37 -13.13 11.55
N ALA A 418 -2.67 -12.34 12.36
CA ALA A 418 -1.64 -12.84 13.28
C ALA A 418 -2.26 -13.64 14.42
N TYR A 419 -3.39 -13.20 14.97
CA TYR A 419 -4.14 -13.93 16.01
C TYR A 419 -4.61 -15.29 15.50
N LEU A 420 -5.23 -15.31 14.31
CA LEU A 420 -5.69 -16.57 13.69
C LEU A 420 -4.51 -17.52 13.44
N LYS A 421 -3.37 -17.02 12.97
CA LYS A 421 -2.17 -17.85 12.80
C LYS A 421 -1.63 -18.38 14.11
N ALA A 422 -1.62 -17.55 15.19
CA ALA A 422 -1.06 -17.92 16.48
C ALA A 422 -1.93 -18.96 17.24
N PHE A 423 -3.24 -18.83 17.14
CA PHE A 423 -4.17 -19.61 17.98
C PHE A 423 -5.05 -20.62 17.22
N HIS A 424 -5.21 -20.41 15.90
CA HIS A 424 -6.03 -21.26 15.03
C HIS A 424 -5.29 -21.58 13.71
N PRO A 425 -4.04 -22.11 13.76
CA PRO A 425 -3.20 -22.28 12.57
C PRO A 425 -3.84 -23.16 11.51
N ILE A 426 -4.58 -24.21 11.89
CA ILE A 426 -5.27 -25.10 10.94
C ILE A 426 -6.30 -24.31 10.13
N ALA A 427 -7.18 -23.56 10.79
CA ALA A 427 -8.19 -22.73 10.15
C ALA A 427 -7.56 -21.64 9.31
N PHE A 428 -6.49 -20.98 9.82
CA PHE A 428 -5.74 -19.96 9.11
C PHE A 428 -5.14 -20.47 7.80
N TYR A 429 -4.41 -21.59 7.81
CA TYR A 429 -3.79 -22.13 6.60
C TYR A 429 -4.82 -22.72 5.64
N ALA A 430 -5.91 -23.32 6.14
CA ALA A 430 -7.02 -23.76 5.30
C ALA A 430 -7.64 -22.59 4.54
N ALA A 431 -7.90 -21.47 5.20
CA ALA A 431 -8.38 -20.24 4.56
C ALA A 431 -7.39 -19.68 3.53
N GLN A 432 -6.08 -19.64 3.85
CA GLN A 432 -5.03 -19.21 2.93
C GLN A 432 -5.01 -20.05 1.66
N VAL A 433 -5.07 -21.36 1.79
CA VAL A 433 -5.06 -22.29 0.63
C VAL A 433 -6.33 -22.09 -0.20
N THR A 434 -7.50 -21.96 0.44
CA THR A 434 -8.78 -21.73 -0.24
C THR A 434 -8.76 -20.46 -1.08
N VAL A 435 -8.42 -19.33 -0.48
CA VAL A 435 -8.43 -18.01 -1.17
C VAL A 435 -7.35 -17.90 -2.25
N HIS A 436 -6.24 -18.61 -2.10
CA HIS A 436 -5.15 -18.61 -3.07
C HIS A 436 -5.18 -19.80 -4.04
N GLY A 437 -6.23 -20.60 -4.08
CA GLY A 437 -6.35 -21.85 -4.84
C GLY A 437 -5.91 -21.79 -6.31
N ALA A 438 -6.11 -20.65 -6.98
CA ALA A 438 -5.68 -20.43 -8.35
C ALA A 438 -4.14 -20.24 -8.51
N ASN A 439 -3.39 -20.02 -7.41
CA ASN A 439 -1.94 -19.81 -7.42
C ASN A 439 -1.20 -20.98 -6.78
N THR A 440 -0.83 -21.96 -7.58
CA THR A 440 -0.17 -23.19 -7.11
C THR A 440 1.12 -22.96 -6.34
N THR A 441 1.90 -21.94 -6.70
CA THR A 441 3.14 -21.56 -5.98
C THR A 441 2.85 -21.08 -4.58
N THR A 442 1.85 -20.21 -4.42
CA THR A 442 1.42 -19.69 -3.13
C THR A 442 0.81 -20.78 -2.26
N VAL A 443 -0.04 -21.62 -2.85
CA VAL A 443 -0.63 -22.79 -2.18
C VAL A 443 0.46 -23.74 -1.66
N ALA A 444 1.45 -24.08 -2.49
CA ALA A 444 2.56 -24.94 -2.10
C ALA A 444 3.39 -24.35 -0.95
N LYS A 445 3.57 -23.01 -0.92
CA LYS A 445 4.24 -22.30 0.18
C LYS A 445 3.47 -22.50 1.50
N TYR A 446 2.17 -22.24 1.51
CA TYR A 446 1.36 -22.35 2.74
C TYR A 446 1.17 -23.79 3.21
N LEU A 447 1.03 -24.76 2.29
CA LEU A 447 0.98 -26.19 2.66
C LEU A 447 2.28 -26.68 3.28
N ARG A 448 3.44 -26.17 2.83
CA ARG A 448 4.73 -26.52 3.43
C ARG A 448 4.83 -25.95 4.84
N GLU A 449 4.50 -24.67 5.01
CA GLU A 449 4.55 -24.01 6.31
C GLU A 449 3.56 -24.61 7.30
N ALA A 450 2.34 -24.98 6.86
CA ALA A 450 1.35 -25.66 7.69
C ALA A 450 1.80 -27.03 8.23
N ARG A 451 2.78 -27.69 7.60
CA ARG A 451 3.37 -28.94 8.09
C ARG A 451 4.42 -28.72 9.18
N ASP A 452 4.99 -27.54 9.23
CA ASP A 452 6.04 -27.16 10.19
C ASP A 452 5.43 -26.60 11.50
N HIS A 453 4.11 -26.31 11.50
CA HIS A 453 3.31 -25.88 12.65
C HIS A 453 2.43 -27.02 13.20
#